data_61fd7ffbb93594ef7184485261174e2f
#
_entry.id   61fd7ffbb93594ef7184485261174e2f
#
_cell.length_a   1.000
_cell.length_b   1.000
_cell.length_c   1.000
_cell.angle_alpha   90.00
_cell.angle_beta   90.00
_cell.angle_gamma   90.00
#
_symmetry.space_group_name_H-M   'P 1'
#
loop_
_entity.id
_entity.type
_entity.pdbx_description
1 polymer ?
#
loop_
_entity_poly.entity_id
_entity_poly.type
_entity_poly.pdbx_seq_one_letter_code
_entity_poly.pdbx_strand_id
1 'polypeptide(L)'
;MKTKTKPARKTTTRASGGDGTSKRQSGSERPGHRSAKTAPKKSQISVLIADDHTVVREGLVSLIRRKPDMTVLGEATNGREAVDLWKRHRPDVTLLDLRMPELDGVSAIKEIREHDANAHIIVLTTFDGDEDIYRAIQAGAKGYLIKDVPREALMDSIRRVHAGETCVPVHLAAKLAERVSGETLSSREIDVLKLMAQGKSNKEIGAALFISEGTVKSHVKAIFAKMNVISRTEAVASATRRGLIQL
;
A
#
# COMPACT_ATOMS: atom_id res chain seq x y z
N MET A 1 -35.56 -50.41 -31.67
CA MET A 1 -36.59 -51.29 -31.11
C MET A 1 -37.40 -50.50 -30.13
N LYS A 2 -38.59 -50.15 -30.56
CA LYS A 2 -39.90 -50.42 -29.92
C LYS A 2 -40.03 -49.81 -28.52
N THR A 3 -40.92 -48.96 -28.15
CA THR A 3 -42.28 -48.57 -28.47
C THR A 3 -42.85 -47.92 -27.20
N LYS A 4 -43.43 -46.71 -27.35
CA LYS A 4 -44.85 -46.41 -27.06
C LYS A 4 -45.34 -46.77 -25.65
N THR A 5 -45.99 -45.86 -24.87
CA THR A 5 -47.35 -45.44 -25.14
C THR A 5 -47.87 -44.42 -24.06
N LYS A 6 -48.58 -43.43 -24.49
CA LYS A 6 -49.63 -42.65 -23.81
C LYS A 6 -50.92 -43.51 -23.90
N PRO A 7 -52.05 -43.27 -23.15
CA PRO A 7 -52.85 -42.08 -23.03
C PRO A 7 -53.73 -41.92 -21.72
N ALA A 8 -54.37 -40.86 -21.56
CA ALA A 8 -55.74 -40.32 -21.69
C ALA A 8 -56.53 -40.21 -20.36
N ARG A 9 -57.04 -39.00 -20.06
CA ARG A 9 -58.36 -38.36 -20.26
C ARG A 9 -59.52 -38.89 -19.39
N LYS A 10 -60.18 -37.98 -18.65
CA LYS A 10 -61.64 -37.67 -18.65
C LYS A 10 -61.96 -36.88 -17.36
N THR A 11 -62.39 -35.66 -17.45
CA THR A 11 -63.72 -35.06 -17.67
C THR A 11 -64.79 -35.33 -16.59
N THR A 12 -65.35 -34.20 -16.20
CA THR A 12 -66.78 -33.78 -15.98
C THR A 12 -67.19 -33.88 -14.53
N THR A 13 -68.05 -33.02 -13.91
CA THR A 13 -69.06 -32.08 -14.32
C THR A 13 -69.59 -31.32 -13.05
N ARG A 14 -69.89 -30.00 -13.12
CA ARG A 14 -71.16 -29.32 -12.89
C ARG A 14 -71.93 -29.63 -11.58
N ALA A 15 -72.40 -28.72 -10.76
CA ALA A 15 -73.36 -27.66 -10.91
C ALA A 15 -73.66 -26.96 -9.55
N SER A 16 -73.84 -25.71 -9.56
CA SER A 16 -74.97 -24.85 -9.35
C SER A 16 -75.46 -24.61 -7.93
N GLY A 17 -75.54 -23.34 -7.63
CA GLY A 17 -76.82 -22.74 -7.10
C GLY A 17 -76.74 -22.10 -5.73
N GLY A 18 -77.08 -20.83 -5.66
CA GLY A 18 -77.64 -20.30 -4.41
C GLY A 18 -77.17 -18.87 -4.04
N ASP A 19 -77.90 -17.99 -4.52
CA ASP A 19 -78.25 -16.62 -4.27
C ASP A 19 -78.23 -16.22 -2.78
N GLY A 20 -77.86 -14.98 -2.46
CA GLY A 20 -77.99 -14.42 -1.12
C GLY A 20 -77.37 -13.03 -0.94
N THR A 21 -78.09 -12.04 -1.38
CA THR A 21 -77.90 -10.59 -1.12
C THR A 21 -77.58 -10.21 0.30
N SER A 22 -76.60 -9.32 0.57
CA SER A 22 -76.82 -8.06 1.30
C SER A 22 -75.60 -7.19 1.51
N LYS A 23 -75.68 -6.03 0.98
CA LYS A 23 -75.21 -4.67 1.34
C LYS A 23 -74.19 -4.41 2.46
N ARG A 24 -73.34 -3.46 2.06
CA ARG A 24 -72.73 -2.31 2.78
C ARG A 24 -71.29 -2.58 3.33
N GLN A 25 -70.37 -1.80 3.01
CA GLN A 25 -69.89 -0.45 3.16
C GLN A 25 -68.38 -0.36 2.90
N SER A 26 -68.07 0.53 2.02
CA SER A 26 -66.87 1.39 1.93
C SER A 26 -65.74 1.20 2.98
N GLY A 27 -64.59 0.86 2.48
CA GLY A 27 -63.32 1.02 3.18
C GLY A 27 -62.22 0.95 2.14
N SER A 28 -61.84 2.11 1.57
CA SER A 28 -60.74 2.25 0.67
C SER A 28 -59.42 2.17 1.44
N GLU A 29 -58.87 1.00 1.58
CA GLU A 29 -57.46 0.86 1.97
C GLU A 29 -56.59 0.84 0.72
N ARG A 30 -55.88 1.94 0.50
CA ARG A 30 -54.81 2.05 -0.48
C ARG A 30 -53.70 1.09 -0.06
N PRO A 31 -53.13 0.27 -0.95
CA PRO A 31 -51.96 -0.53 -0.62
C PRO A 31 -50.80 0.41 -0.31
N GLY A 32 -50.36 0.36 0.94
CA GLY A 32 -49.21 1.09 1.42
C GLY A 32 -48.00 0.83 0.52
N HIS A 33 -47.49 1.91 -0.01
CA HIS A 33 -46.24 1.96 -0.73
C HIS A 33 -45.14 1.49 0.25
N ARG A 34 -44.77 0.22 0.18
CA ARG A 34 -43.56 -0.28 0.84
C ARG A 34 -42.39 0.47 0.24
N SER A 35 -41.96 1.54 0.90
CA SER A 35 -40.64 2.12 0.68
C SER A 35 -39.62 0.99 0.76
N ALA A 36 -39.08 0.61 -0.38
CA ALA A 36 -37.89 -0.22 -0.45
C ALA A 36 -36.85 0.54 0.36
N LYS A 37 -36.47 0.04 1.54
CA LYS A 37 -35.27 0.47 2.25
C LYS A 37 -34.12 0.22 1.31
N THR A 38 -33.65 1.28 0.66
CA THR A 38 -32.41 1.28 -0.10
C THR A 38 -31.33 0.86 0.88
N ALA A 39 -30.71 -0.30 0.65
CA ALA A 39 -29.55 -0.73 1.41
C ALA A 39 -28.52 0.40 1.36
N PRO A 40 -27.79 0.70 2.45
CA PRO A 40 -26.78 1.76 2.44
C PRO A 40 -25.81 1.47 1.32
N LYS A 41 -25.64 2.43 0.40
CA LYS A 41 -24.69 2.37 -0.69
C LYS A 41 -23.32 2.21 -0.04
N LYS A 42 -22.71 1.04 -0.17
CA LYS A 42 -21.39 0.75 0.38
C LYS A 42 -20.46 1.86 -0.13
N SER A 43 -19.88 2.65 0.77
CA SER A 43 -18.98 3.74 0.37
C SER A 43 -17.85 3.14 -0.47
N GLN A 44 -17.61 3.71 -1.65
CA GLN A 44 -16.50 3.27 -2.51
C GLN A 44 -15.19 3.68 -1.85
N ILE A 45 -14.17 2.82 -1.96
CA ILE A 45 -12.81 3.16 -1.55
C ILE A 45 -12.27 4.23 -2.50
N SER A 46 -11.97 5.39 -1.96
CA SER A 46 -11.42 6.50 -2.71
C SER A 46 -9.90 6.39 -2.83
N VAL A 47 -9.38 6.44 -4.05
CA VAL A 47 -7.98 6.21 -4.36
C VAL A 47 -7.36 7.42 -5.03
N LEU A 48 -6.22 7.91 -4.50
CA LEU A 48 -5.32 8.83 -5.15
C LEU A 48 -4.18 8.06 -5.82
N ILE A 49 -3.82 8.43 -7.04
CA ILE A 49 -2.73 7.79 -7.79
C ILE A 49 -1.66 8.83 -8.09
N ALA A 50 -0.41 8.54 -7.72
CA ALA A 50 0.74 9.38 -7.98
C ALA A 50 1.86 8.58 -8.67
N ASP A 51 2.14 8.89 -9.91
CA ASP A 51 3.13 8.23 -10.75
C ASP A 51 3.53 9.17 -11.89
N ASP A 52 4.83 9.37 -12.14
CA ASP A 52 5.30 10.24 -13.23
C ASP A 52 5.19 9.57 -14.61
N HIS A 53 5.03 8.24 -14.64
CA HIS A 53 4.86 7.48 -15.88
C HIS A 53 3.39 7.49 -16.34
N THR A 54 3.07 8.27 -17.37
CA THR A 54 1.70 8.44 -17.87
C THR A 54 0.99 7.12 -18.19
N VAL A 55 1.66 6.19 -18.88
CA VAL A 55 1.05 4.90 -19.27
C VAL A 55 0.68 4.05 -18.05
N VAL A 56 1.54 4.04 -17.01
CA VAL A 56 1.29 3.33 -15.76
C VAL A 56 0.10 3.95 -15.04
N ARG A 57 0.09 5.27 -14.90
CA ARG A 57 -0.97 6.03 -14.24
C ARG A 57 -2.32 5.80 -14.90
N GLU A 58 -2.41 5.97 -16.24
CA GLU A 58 -3.63 5.70 -17.01
C GLU A 58 -4.09 4.25 -16.88
N GLY A 59 -3.16 3.30 -16.89
CA GLY A 59 -3.43 1.87 -16.67
C GLY A 59 -4.08 1.63 -15.30
N LEU A 60 -3.51 2.19 -14.22
CA LEU A 60 -4.03 2.09 -12.86
C LEU A 60 -5.43 2.69 -12.75
N VAL A 61 -5.64 3.88 -13.31
CA VAL A 61 -6.96 4.55 -13.37
C VAL A 61 -8.00 3.66 -14.05
N SER A 62 -7.65 3.11 -15.22
CA SER A 62 -8.54 2.21 -15.96
C SER A 62 -8.89 0.96 -15.17
N LEU A 63 -7.93 0.37 -14.44
CA LEU A 63 -8.13 -0.81 -13.60
C LEU A 63 -9.06 -0.52 -12.42
N ILE A 64 -8.85 0.58 -11.73
CA ILE A 64 -9.63 0.97 -10.55
C ILE A 64 -11.05 1.35 -10.93
N ARG A 65 -11.24 2.13 -11.99
CA ARG A 65 -12.58 2.53 -12.49
C ARG A 65 -13.47 1.37 -12.89
N ARG A 66 -12.90 0.19 -13.19
CA ARG A 66 -13.67 -1.03 -13.49
C ARG A 66 -14.21 -1.74 -12.24
N LYS A 67 -13.82 -1.30 -11.04
CA LYS A 67 -14.25 -1.92 -9.80
C LYS A 67 -15.40 -1.10 -9.18
N PRO A 68 -16.56 -1.73 -8.89
CA PRO A 68 -17.71 -1.02 -8.39
C PRO A 68 -17.53 -0.50 -6.96
N ASP A 69 -16.57 -1.05 -6.24
CA ASP A 69 -16.24 -0.74 -4.84
C ASP A 69 -15.11 0.29 -4.68
N MET A 70 -14.61 0.86 -5.80
CA MET A 70 -13.49 1.81 -5.78
C MET A 70 -13.78 3.03 -6.67
N THR A 71 -13.15 4.16 -6.37
CA THR A 71 -13.18 5.37 -7.20
C THR A 71 -11.82 6.07 -7.18
N VAL A 72 -11.44 6.69 -8.30
CA VAL A 72 -10.23 7.52 -8.38
C VAL A 72 -10.61 8.95 -8.07
N LEU A 73 -10.02 9.55 -7.03
CA LEU A 73 -10.23 10.93 -6.61
C LEU A 73 -9.32 11.92 -7.33
N GLY A 74 -8.13 11.47 -7.72
CA GLY A 74 -7.15 12.34 -8.36
C GLY A 74 -5.95 11.58 -8.90
N GLU A 75 -5.23 12.25 -9.76
CA GLU A 75 -4.01 11.78 -10.40
C GLU A 75 -2.93 12.83 -10.19
N ALA A 76 -1.73 12.43 -9.77
CA ALA A 76 -0.56 13.27 -9.60
C ALA A 76 0.59 12.77 -10.47
N THR A 77 1.39 13.67 -10.99
CA THR A 77 2.56 13.39 -11.84
C THR A 77 3.88 13.52 -11.08
N ASN A 78 3.82 14.03 -9.85
CA ASN A 78 4.98 14.22 -8.98
C ASN A 78 4.56 14.18 -7.50
N GLY A 79 5.54 14.11 -6.60
CA GLY A 79 5.26 14.01 -5.17
C GLY A 79 4.63 15.26 -4.57
N ARG A 80 4.92 16.45 -5.10
CA ARG A 80 4.31 17.72 -4.62
C ARG A 80 2.83 17.74 -4.91
N GLU A 81 2.43 17.45 -6.16
CA GLU A 81 1.03 17.30 -6.53
C GLU A 81 0.31 16.23 -5.69
N ALA A 82 0.99 15.09 -5.43
CA ALA A 82 0.44 14.03 -4.61
C ALA A 82 0.07 14.52 -3.20
N VAL A 83 0.97 15.26 -2.55
CA VAL A 83 0.74 15.84 -1.22
C VAL A 83 -0.40 16.85 -1.25
N ASP A 84 -0.43 17.74 -2.25
CA ASP A 84 -1.46 18.79 -2.36
C ASP A 84 -2.85 18.19 -2.63
N LEU A 85 -2.95 17.20 -3.51
CA LEU A 85 -4.18 16.46 -3.77
C LEU A 85 -4.62 15.67 -2.55
N TRP A 86 -3.69 15.04 -1.85
CA TRP A 86 -3.97 14.32 -0.62
C TRP A 86 -4.56 15.25 0.47
N LYS A 87 -3.95 16.42 0.68
CA LYS A 87 -4.46 17.44 1.63
C LYS A 87 -5.88 17.89 1.29
N ARG A 88 -6.16 18.05 0.00
CA ARG A 88 -7.45 18.53 -0.51
C ARG A 88 -8.55 17.48 -0.44
N HIS A 89 -8.24 16.24 -0.78
CA HIS A 89 -9.25 15.21 -1.03
C HIS A 89 -9.33 14.14 0.06
N ARG A 90 -8.29 13.98 0.90
CA ARG A 90 -8.22 12.97 1.97
C ARG A 90 -8.65 11.59 1.48
N PRO A 91 -7.94 10.99 0.51
CA PRO A 91 -8.28 9.69 -0.05
C PRO A 91 -8.18 8.59 1.01
N ASP A 92 -8.99 7.54 0.86
CA ASP A 92 -8.91 6.36 1.72
C ASP A 92 -7.60 5.59 1.51
N VAL A 93 -7.10 5.54 0.26
CA VAL A 93 -5.82 4.89 -0.09
C VAL A 93 -5.08 5.73 -1.12
N THR A 94 -3.77 5.86 -0.95
CA THR A 94 -2.87 6.50 -1.92
C THR A 94 -1.94 5.46 -2.53
N LEU A 95 -1.96 5.32 -3.86
CA LEU A 95 -0.95 4.60 -4.64
C LEU A 95 0.14 5.59 -5.02
N LEU A 96 1.39 5.34 -4.64
CA LEU A 96 2.47 6.29 -4.75
C LEU A 96 3.74 5.65 -5.32
N ASP A 97 4.25 6.19 -6.42
CA ASP A 97 5.59 5.83 -6.86
C ASP A 97 6.67 6.47 -5.98
N LEU A 98 7.80 5.79 -5.85
CA LEU A 98 8.95 6.32 -5.10
C LEU A 98 9.79 7.31 -5.91
N ARG A 99 9.89 7.08 -7.22
CA ARG A 99 10.76 7.88 -8.09
C ARG A 99 9.93 8.85 -8.91
N MET A 100 9.76 10.04 -8.39
CA MET A 100 9.03 11.12 -9.04
C MET A 100 9.86 12.41 -9.00
N PRO A 101 9.66 13.31 -9.98
CA PRO A 101 10.30 14.62 -9.97
C PRO A 101 9.76 15.52 -8.85
N GLU A 102 10.43 16.63 -8.60
CA GLU A 102 10.13 17.69 -7.63
C GLU A 102 10.19 17.23 -6.17
N LEU A 103 9.42 16.21 -5.78
CA LEU A 103 9.41 15.61 -4.46
C LEU A 103 9.38 14.09 -4.62
N ASP A 104 10.37 13.37 -4.10
CA ASP A 104 10.40 11.92 -4.14
C ASP A 104 9.30 11.30 -3.27
N GLY A 105 8.93 10.04 -3.57
CA GLY A 105 7.82 9.37 -2.89
C GLY A 105 8.04 9.19 -1.39
N VAL A 106 9.29 8.96 -0.93
CA VAL A 106 9.58 8.82 0.51
C VAL A 106 9.33 10.13 1.24
N SER A 107 9.74 11.25 0.64
CA SER A 107 9.49 12.58 1.18
C SER A 107 8.00 12.92 1.17
N ALA A 108 7.28 12.55 0.09
CA ALA A 108 5.82 12.71 0.03
C ALA A 108 5.10 11.89 1.11
N ILE A 109 5.51 10.64 1.36
CA ILE A 109 4.97 9.82 2.45
C ILE A 109 5.15 10.53 3.79
N LYS A 110 6.34 11.04 4.09
CA LYS A 110 6.62 11.75 5.36
C LYS A 110 5.72 12.96 5.53
N GLU A 111 5.62 13.80 4.50
CA GLU A 111 4.79 15.01 4.54
C GLU A 111 3.30 14.69 4.69
N ILE A 112 2.79 13.66 4.02
CA ILE A 112 1.41 13.18 4.22
C ILE A 112 1.22 12.68 5.66
N ARG A 113 2.17 11.91 6.20
CA ARG A 113 2.12 11.35 7.55
C ARG A 113 2.22 12.39 8.66
N GLU A 114 2.84 13.53 8.40
CA GLU A 114 2.80 14.69 9.31
C GLU A 114 1.38 15.26 9.45
N HIS A 115 0.58 15.17 8.39
CA HIS A 115 -0.82 15.62 8.41
C HIS A 115 -1.81 14.57 8.90
N ASP A 116 -1.49 13.29 8.72
CA ASP A 116 -2.28 12.15 9.23
C ASP A 116 -1.38 10.94 9.45
N ALA A 117 -1.12 10.66 10.71
CA ALA A 117 -0.32 9.51 11.12
C ALA A 117 -0.93 8.15 10.71
N ASN A 118 -2.18 8.09 10.31
CA ASN A 118 -2.88 6.87 9.89
C ASN A 118 -3.09 6.78 8.38
N ALA A 119 -2.59 7.74 7.60
CA ALA A 119 -2.74 7.72 6.14
C ALA A 119 -2.35 6.36 5.54
N HIS A 120 -3.24 5.82 4.70
CA HIS A 120 -3.05 4.55 4.04
C HIS A 120 -2.33 4.75 2.70
N ILE A 121 -1.04 4.42 2.68
CA ILE A 121 -0.18 4.61 1.51
C ILE A 121 0.37 3.27 1.07
N ILE A 122 0.15 2.93 -0.21
CA ILE A 122 0.74 1.78 -0.89
C ILE A 122 1.78 2.31 -1.88
N VAL A 123 3.01 1.88 -1.73
CA VAL A 123 4.08 2.17 -2.68
C VAL A 123 3.98 1.23 -3.87
N LEU A 124 4.03 1.79 -5.08
CA LEU A 124 4.16 1.09 -6.34
C LEU A 124 5.47 1.49 -6.99
N THR A 125 6.36 0.54 -7.25
CA THR A 125 7.67 0.82 -7.86
C THR A 125 8.09 -0.24 -8.85
N THR A 126 8.97 0.12 -9.78
CA THR A 126 9.61 -0.82 -10.71
C THR A 126 10.82 -1.51 -10.09
N PHE A 127 11.29 -1.06 -8.93
CA PHE A 127 12.50 -1.54 -8.30
C PHE A 127 12.20 -2.29 -7.00
N ASP A 128 12.87 -3.41 -6.82
CA ASP A 128 12.89 -4.25 -5.62
C ASP A 128 14.09 -3.95 -4.70
N GLY A 129 14.69 -2.77 -4.85
CA GLY A 129 15.83 -2.34 -4.04
C GLY A 129 15.46 -2.31 -2.55
N ASP A 130 16.07 -3.19 -1.76
CA ASP A 130 15.83 -3.34 -0.32
C ASP A 130 15.86 -2.01 0.44
N GLU A 131 16.66 -1.05 -0.03
CA GLU A 131 16.81 0.27 0.60
C GLU A 131 15.59 1.18 0.38
N ASP A 132 15.09 1.26 -0.84
CA ASP A 132 13.92 2.09 -1.17
C ASP A 132 12.68 1.57 -0.42
N ILE A 133 12.56 0.24 -0.32
CA ILE A 133 11.51 -0.43 0.45
C ILE A 133 11.61 -0.09 1.93
N TYR A 134 12.80 -0.22 2.50
CA TYR A 134 13.06 0.08 3.91
C TYR A 134 12.72 1.54 4.24
N ARG A 135 13.18 2.49 3.42
CA ARG A 135 12.92 3.92 3.59
C ARG A 135 11.42 4.24 3.51
N ALA A 136 10.71 3.63 2.56
CA ALA A 136 9.27 3.82 2.39
C ALA A 136 8.46 3.30 3.59
N ILE A 137 8.80 2.11 4.10
CA ILE A 137 8.14 1.53 5.26
C ILE A 137 8.47 2.32 6.54
N GLN A 138 9.71 2.73 6.72
CA GLN A 138 10.13 3.62 7.81
C GLN A 138 9.40 4.98 7.77
N ALA A 139 9.15 5.49 6.58
CA ALA A 139 8.36 6.71 6.38
C ALA A 139 6.87 6.50 6.69
N GLY A 140 6.42 5.24 6.81
CA GLY A 140 5.06 4.89 7.23
C GLY A 140 4.16 4.35 6.13
N ALA A 141 4.71 3.88 5.00
CA ALA A 141 3.94 3.15 4.01
C ALA A 141 3.30 1.89 4.61
N LYS A 142 2.04 1.61 4.29
CA LYS A 142 1.28 0.44 4.75
C LYS A 142 1.33 -0.72 3.75
N GLY A 143 1.66 -0.45 2.50
CA GLY A 143 1.80 -1.45 1.46
C GLY A 143 3.00 -1.18 0.57
N TYR A 144 3.52 -2.26 -0.02
CA TYR A 144 4.57 -2.20 -1.00
C TYR A 144 4.33 -3.24 -2.10
N LEU A 145 4.26 -2.79 -3.35
CA LEU A 145 4.01 -3.62 -4.52
C LEU A 145 4.98 -3.26 -5.65
N ILE A 146 5.36 -4.24 -6.45
CA ILE A 146 6.09 -4.02 -7.70
C ILE A 146 5.07 -3.70 -8.80
N LYS A 147 5.39 -2.79 -9.72
CA LYS A 147 4.47 -2.33 -10.79
C LYS A 147 4.00 -3.44 -11.75
N ASP A 148 4.64 -4.60 -11.76
CA ASP A 148 4.24 -5.78 -12.54
C ASP A 148 3.30 -6.74 -11.77
N VAL A 149 2.86 -6.35 -10.56
CA VAL A 149 1.95 -7.14 -9.74
C VAL A 149 0.66 -7.49 -10.51
N PRO A 150 0.14 -8.73 -10.39
CA PRO A 150 -1.15 -9.09 -10.98
C PRO A 150 -2.27 -8.16 -10.51
N ARG A 151 -3.18 -7.83 -11.45
CA ARG A 151 -4.30 -6.90 -11.22
C ARG A 151 -5.09 -7.23 -9.96
N GLU A 152 -5.42 -8.50 -9.76
CA GLU A 152 -6.20 -8.98 -8.62
C GLU A 152 -5.46 -8.75 -7.29
N ALA A 153 -4.15 -8.94 -7.26
CA ALA A 153 -3.33 -8.71 -6.08
C ALA A 153 -3.23 -7.22 -5.73
N LEU A 154 -3.16 -6.33 -6.74
CA LEU A 154 -3.24 -4.88 -6.50
C LEU A 154 -4.59 -4.49 -5.89
N MET A 155 -5.71 -4.98 -6.45
CA MET A 155 -7.05 -4.67 -5.93
C MET A 155 -7.26 -5.22 -4.51
N ASP A 156 -6.74 -6.42 -4.23
CA ASP A 156 -6.78 -7.01 -2.89
C ASP A 156 -5.96 -6.17 -1.90
N SER A 157 -4.76 -5.76 -2.29
CA SER A 157 -3.90 -4.91 -1.45
C SER A 157 -4.56 -3.57 -1.11
N ILE A 158 -5.27 -2.94 -2.06
CA ILE A 158 -6.02 -1.70 -1.80
C ILE A 158 -7.08 -1.94 -0.73
N ARG A 159 -7.86 -3.04 -0.84
CA ARG A 159 -8.91 -3.37 0.16
C ARG A 159 -8.33 -3.66 1.52
N ARG A 160 -7.25 -4.42 1.59
CA ARG A 160 -6.60 -4.79 2.84
C ARG A 160 -5.97 -3.58 3.53
N VAL A 161 -5.30 -2.72 2.78
CA VAL A 161 -4.72 -1.50 3.34
C VAL A 161 -5.81 -0.53 3.79
N HIS A 162 -6.91 -0.40 3.04
CA HIS A 162 -8.09 0.34 3.48
C HIS A 162 -8.71 -0.22 4.77
N ALA A 163 -8.68 -1.54 4.96
CA ALA A 163 -9.11 -2.19 6.20
C ALA A 163 -8.11 -2.05 7.37
N GLY A 164 -7.00 -1.34 7.16
CA GLY A 164 -5.97 -1.11 8.18
C GLY A 164 -4.85 -2.15 8.23
N GLU A 165 -4.85 -3.14 7.32
CA GLU A 165 -3.80 -4.15 7.26
C GLU A 165 -2.51 -3.58 6.61
N THR A 166 -1.40 -4.26 6.89
CA THR A 166 -0.12 -4.00 6.22
C THR A 166 0.12 -5.04 5.13
N CYS A 167 0.40 -4.58 3.91
CA CYS A 167 0.65 -5.41 2.74
C CYS A 167 2.11 -5.30 2.30
N VAL A 168 3.01 -5.99 2.99
CA VAL A 168 4.44 -6.07 2.64
C VAL A 168 4.75 -7.52 2.26
N PRO A 169 5.46 -7.77 1.15
CA PRO A 169 5.89 -9.11 0.78
C PRO A 169 6.68 -9.79 1.91
N VAL A 170 6.42 -11.08 2.15
CA VAL A 170 6.99 -11.84 3.29
C VAL A 170 8.53 -11.81 3.30
N HIS A 171 9.16 -11.94 2.14
CA HIS A 171 10.63 -11.88 2.02
C HIS A 171 11.20 -10.52 2.42
N LEU A 172 10.44 -9.44 2.24
CA LEU A 172 10.82 -8.09 2.65
C LEU A 172 10.55 -7.85 4.13
N ALA A 173 9.46 -8.40 4.66
CA ALA A 173 9.16 -8.34 6.08
C ALA A 173 10.27 -9.04 6.91
N ALA A 174 10.77 -10.18 6.44
CA ALA A 174 11.91 -10.87 7.08
C ALA A 174 13.18 -10.01 7.08
N LYS A 175 13.56 -9.45 5.93
CA LYS A 175 14.72 -8.54 5.83
C LYS A 175 14.57 -7.26 6.66
N LEU A 176 13.36 -6.75 6.77
CA LEU A 176 13.05 -5.62 7.65
C LEU A 176 13.21 -5.99 9.13
N ALA A 177 12.73 -7.17 9.52
CA ALA A 177 12.90 -7.67 10.89
C ALA A 177 14.38 -7.87 11.23
N GLU A 178 15.19 -8.41 10.31
CA GLU A 178 16.63 -8.52 10.47
C GLU A 178 17.33 -7.14 10.60
N ARG A 179 16.87 -6.13 9.86
CA ARG A 179 17.40 -4.76 9.97
C ARG A 179 16.94 -4.04 11.24
N VAL A 180 15.73 -4.29 11.70
CA VAL A 180 15.21 -3.72 12.96
C VAL A 180 15.83 -4.42 14.18
N SER A 181 16.11 -5.71 14.06
CA SER A 181 16.83 -6.49 15.08
C SER A 181 18.36 -6.33 14.99
N GLY A 182 18.88 -5.91 13.82
CA GLY A 182 20.28 -5.53 13.64
C GLY A 182 20.62 -4.34 14.52
N GLU A 183 21.67 -4.46 15.32
CA GLU A 183 22.14 -3.37 16.17
C GLU A 183 22.40 -2.13 15.32
N THR A 184 21.70 -1.03 15.61
CA THR A 184 21.94 0.26 14.97
C THR A 184 23.38 0.70 15.22
N LEU A 185 24.01 1.33 14.23
CA LEU A 185 25.33 1.92 14.43
C LEU A 185 25.24 2.98 15.54
N SER A 186 26.11 2.90 16.52
CA SER A 186 26.25 3.94 17.52
C SER A 186 26.77 5.24 16.89
N SER A 187 26.55 6.38 17.55
CA SER A 187 27.10 7.66 17.07
C SER A 187 28.60 7.58 16.81
N ARG A 188 29.32 6.82 17.63
CA ARG A 188 30.78 6.64 17.47
C ARG A 188 31.15 5.81 16.25
N GLU A 189 30.38 4.79 15.95
CA GLU A 189 30.54 3.97 14.73
C GLU A 189 30.22 4.78 13.47
N ILE A 190 29.24 5.67 13.53
CA ILE A 190 28.93 6.60 12.44
C ILE A 190 30.07 7.57 12.20
N ASP A 191 30.70 8.11 13.27
CA ASP A 191 31.85 9.00 13.13
C ASP A 191 33.06 8.29 12.50
N VAL A 192 33.33 7.05 12.93
CA VAL A 192 34.35 6.21 12.31
C VAL A 192 34.04 5.98 10.84
N LEU A 193 32.80 5.65 10.50
CA LEU A 193 32.35 5.37 9.14
C LEU A 193 32.47 6.59 8.21
N LYS A 194 32.16 7.79 8.69
CA LYS A 194 32.39 9.05 7.96
C LYS A 194 33.85 9.26 7.61
N LEU A 195 34.75 9.03 8.56
CA LEU A 195 36.19 9.16 8.33
C LEU A 195 36.73 8.04 7.41
N MET A 196 36.15 6.84 7.49
CA MET A 196 36.44 5.79 6.50
C MET A 196 36.06 6.22 5.08
N ALA A 197 34.94 6.87 4.91
CA ALA A 197 34.47 7.38 3.61
C ALA A 197 35.39 8.47 3.05
N GLN A 198 36.05 9.24 3.90
CA GLN A 198 37.09 10.21 3.52
C GLN A 198 38.42 9.56 3.19
N GLY A 199 38.54 8.23 3.19
CA GLY A 199 39.77 7.50 2.86
C GLY A 199 40.80 7.44 3.98
N LYS A 200 40.50 7.91 5.20
CA LYS A 200 41.44 7.94 6.33
C LYS A 200 41.79 6.54 6.82
N SER A 201 43.08 6.29 7.07
CA SER A 201 43.57 5.06 7.72
C SER A 201 43.09 4.95 9.17
N ASN A 202 43.11 3.76 9.77
CA ASN A 202 42.74 3.56 11.16
C ASN A 202 43.55 4.42 12.15
N LYS A 203 44.84 4.66 11.84
CA LYS A 203 45.70 5.55 12.63
C LYS A 203 45.24 6.99 12.57
N GLU A 204 44.89 7.49 11.37
CA GLU A 204 44.38 8.86 11.19
C GLU A 204 42.98 9.04 11.81
N ILE A 205 42.11 8.01 11.72
CA ILE A 205 40.82 8.00 12.38
C ILE A 205 41.01 8.06 13.90
N GLY A 206 41.94 7.27 14.44
CA GLY A 206 42.26 7.30 15.85
C GLY A 206 42.73 8.67 16.31
N ALA A 207 43.64 9.31 15.55
CA ALA A 207 44.08 10.68 15.84
C ALA A 207 42.91 11.70 15.77
N ALA A 208 42.08 11.62 14.72
CA ALA A 208 40.94 12.53 14.55
C ALA A 208 39.87 12.39 15.63
N LEU A 209 39.68 11.20 16.18
CA LEU A 209 38.67 10.91 17.18
C LEU A 209 39.21 10.81 18.62
N PHE A 210 40.52 11.05 18.82
CA PHE A 210 41.20 10.95 20.11
C PHE A 210 41.06 9.58 20.79
N ILE A 211 41.20 8.49 19.99
CA ILE A 211 41.15 7.09 20.44
C ILE A 211 42.32 6.29 19.86
N SER A 212 42.62 5.15 20.47
CA SER A 212 43.70 4.27 19.96
C SER A 212 43.34 3.64 18.61
N GLU A 213 44.34 3.30 17.80
CA GLU A 213 44.13 2.55 16.57
C GLU A 213 43.44 1.20 16.84
N GLY A 214 43.75 0.55 17.96
CA GLY A 214 43.09 -0.68 18.40
C GLY A 214 41.58 -0.49 18.62
N THR A 215 41.17 0.63 19.24
CA THR A 215 39.77 0.99 19.42
C THR A 215 39.09 1.24 18.09
N VAL A 216 39.75 1.90 17.12
CA VAL A 216 39.22 2.07 15.76
C VAL A 216 38.99 0.73 15.09
N LYS A 217 39.94 -0.22 15.17
CA LYS A 217 39.80 -1.58 14.63
C LYS A 217 38.58 -2.31 15.23
N SER A 218 38.35 -2.13 16.53
CA SER A 218 37.16 -2.70 17.19
C SER A 218 35.86 -2.10 16.65
N HIS A 219 35.78 -0.77 16.48
CA HIS A 219 34.63 -0.13 15.86
C HIS A 219 34.44 -0.57 14.40
N VAL A 220 35.48 -0.68 13.59
CA VAL A 220 35.40 -1.17 12.21
C VAL A 220 34.85 -2.59 12.18
N LYS A 221 35.30 -3.48 13.06
CA LYS A 221 34.77 -4.85 13.17
C LYS A 221 33.27 -4.85 13.53
N ALA A 222 32.88 -4.01 14.50
CA ALA A 222 31.47 -3.86 14.88
C ALA A 222 30.62 -3.30 13.73
N ILE A 223 31.12 -2.28 13.01
CA ILE A 223 30.45 -1.74 11.81
C ILE A 223 30.24 -2.84 10.78
N PHE A 224 31.27 -3.65 10.48
CA PHE A 224 31.15 -4.72 9.49
C PHE A 224 30.12 -5.76 9.90
N ALA A 225 30.09 -6.16 11.18
CA ALA A 225 29.10 -7.08 11.71
C ALA A 225 27.69 -6.51 11.64
N LYS A 226 27.47 -5.27 12.12
CA LYS A 226 26.16 -4.60 12.14
C LYS A 226 25.62 -4.29 10.75
N MET A 227 26.49 -3.99 9.79
CA MET A 227 26.11 -3.69 8.41
C MET A 227 26.05 -4.95 7.53
N ASN A 228 26.48 -6.09 8.05
CA ASN A 228 26.61 -7.36 7.33
C ASN A 228 27.45 -7.22 6.03
N VAL A 229 28.65 -6.65 6.17
CA VAL A 229 29.62 -6.43 5.09
C VAL A 229 30.98 -7.03 5.46
N ILE A 230 31.77 -7.35 4.43
CA ILE A 230 33.07 -8.02 4.63
C ILE A 230 34.28 -7.13 4.35
N SER A 231 34.06 -5.94 3.82
CA SER A 231 35.15 -5.04 3.46
C SER A 231 34.84 -3.58 3.77
N ARG A 232 35.92 -2.79 3.88
CA ARG A 232 35.83 -1.32 4.10
C ARG A 232 35.11 -0.62 2.96
N THR A 233 35.42 -0.97 1.72
CA THR A 233 34.83 -0.39 0.51
C THR A 233 33.32 -0.70 0.48
N GLU A 234 32.95 -1.92 0.82
CA GLU A 234 31.57 -2.35 0.90
C GLU A 234 30.80 -1.61 2.02
N ALA A 235 31.44 -1.42 3.19
CA ALA A 235 30.85 -0.65 4.29
C ALA A 235 30.54 0.79 3.88
N VAL A 236 31.49 1.47 3.23
CA VAL A 236 31.30 2.84 2.74
C VAL A 236 30.22 2.90 1.66
N ALA A 237 30.26 2.03 0.66
CA ALA A 237 29.26 1.97 -0.41
C ALA A 237 27.85 1.68 0.15
N SER A 238 27.74 0.74 1.10
CA SER A 238 26.46 0.42 1.76
C SER A 238 25.97 1.59 2.61
N ALA A 239 26.86 2.26 3.35
CA ALA A 239 26.49 3.41 4.18
C ALA A 239 26.00 4.60 3.35
N THR A 240 26.62 4.86 2.20
CA THR A 240 26.21 5.92 1.26
C THR A 240 24.83 5.58 0.66
N ARG A 241 24.62 4.34 0.19
CA ARG A 241 23.31 3.89 -0.30
C ARG A 241 22.22 3.98 0.75
N ARG A 242 22.53 3.71 2.03
CA ARG A 242 21.61 3.79 3.17
C ARG A 242 21.39 5.23 3.67
N GLY A 243 22.07 6.21 3.09
CA GLY A 243 22.00 7.60 3.54
C GLY A 243 22.56 7.86 4.94
N LEU A 244 23.39 6.93 5.47
CA LEU A 244 24.03 7.07 6.78
C LEU A 244 25.19 8.05 6.73
N ILE A 245 25.80 8.21 5.57
CA ILE A 245 26.88 9.15 5.28
C ILE A 245 26.68 9.78 3.90
N GLN A 246 27.17 11.00 3.72
CA GLN A 246 27.29 11.70 2.44
C GLN A 246 28.78 11.77 2.06
N LEU A 247 29.10 11.55 0.80
CA LEU A 247 30.44 11.69 0.21
C LEU A 247 30.61 13.06 -0.39
#